data_06c8b0327f7c2a856f4a340869e2aabb
#
_entry.id   06c8b0327f7c2a856f4a340869e2aabb
#
_cell.length_a   1.000
_cell.length_b   1.000
_cell.length_c   1.000
_cell.angle_alpha   90.00
_cell.angle_beta   90.00
_cell.angle_gamma   90.00
#
_symmetry.space_group_name_H-M   'P 1'
#
loop_
_entity.id
_entity.type
_entity.pdbx_description
1 polymer ?
#
loop_
_entity_poly.entity_id
_entity_poly.type
_entity_poly.pdbx_seq_one_letter_code
_entity_poly.pdbx_strand_id
1 'polypeptide(L)'
;MKHFTASYSASRGALLEAWKTYRRRRAWLVASLCQPVWEWVISEAVARGYLDAPGFFDNPLRRAAWLGCSWTGSPMGQLDPLKEAKAATEWMNNKATTLQRVTAEYFGDDYEDNLRQIARERTMIAA
;
A
#
# COMPACT_ATOMS: atom_id res chain seq x y z
N MET A 1 -24.09 12.94 -28.42
CA MET A 1 -23.33 12.07 -27.53
C MET A 1 -22.43 11.18 -28.37
N LYS A 2 -21.10 11.40 -28.36
CA LYS A 2 -20.16 10.52 -29.06
C LYS A 2 -19.97 9.27 -28.19
N HIS A 3 -20.40 8.12 -28.66
CA HIS A 3 -20.15 6.84 -28.04
C HIS A 3 -18.65 6.57 -28.04
N PHE A 4 -18.07 6.48 -26.85
CA PHE A 4 -16.67 6.09 -26.65
C PHE A 4 -16.58 4.58 -26.86
N THR A 5 -16.36 4.15 -28.09
CA THR A 5 -16.06 2.75 -28.45
C THR A 5 -14.55 2.50 -28.37
N ALA A 6 -13.94 2.80 -27.22
CA ALA A 6 -12.57 2.36 -27.01
C ALA A 6 -12.60 0.86 -26.70
N SER A 7 -11.80 0.06 -27.42
CA SER A 7 -11.65 -1.35 -27.10
C SER A 7 -11.11 -1.51 -25.67
N TYR A 8 -11.43 -2.62 -25.00
CA TYR A 8 -10.93 -2.93 -23.65
C TYR A 8 -9.41 -2.72 -23.50
N SER A 9 -8.64 -3.16 -24.51
CA SER A 9 -7.18 -2.99 -24.53
C SER A 9 -6.74 -1.54 -24.61
N ALA A 10 -7.43 -0.70 -25.39
CA ALA A 10 -7.14 0.73 -25.47
C ALA A 10 -7.47 1.45 -24.17
N SER A 11 -8.61 1.13 -23.54
CA SER A 11 -8.99 1.70 -22.23
C SER A 11 -8.00 1.29 -21.14
N ARG A 12 -7.55 0.03 -21.12
CA ARG A 12 -6.52 -0.44 -20.19
C ARG A 12 -5.19 0.27 -20.41
N GLY A 13 -4.77 0.45 -21.66
CA GLY A 13 -3.56 1.19 -22.00
C GLY A 13 -3.59 2.62 -21.49
N ALA A 14 -4.69 3.34 -21.73
CA ALA A 14 -4.89 4.70 -21.27
C ALA A 14 -4.87 4.80 -19.71
N LEU A 15 -5.52 3.85 -19.02
CA LEU A 15 -5.52 3.79 -17.56
C LEU A 15 -4.11 3.55 -17.01
N LEU A 16 -3.34 2.65 -17.60
CA LEU A 16 -1.96 2.37 -17.17
C LEU A 16 -1.05 3.60 -17.35
N GLU A 17 -1.20 4.37 -18.44
CA GLU A 17 -0.45 5.61 -18.63
C GLU A 17 -0.85 6.69 -17.62
N ALA A 18 -2.14 6.88 -17.37
CA ALA A 18 -2.63 7.79 -16.33
C ALA A 18 -2.09 7.39 -14.95
N TRP A 19 -2.08 6.08 -14.66
CA TRP A 19 -1.60 5.55 -13.40
C TRP A 19 -0.11 5.80 -13.16
N LYS A 20 0.73 5.77 -14.20
CA LYS A 20 2.15 6.17 -14.08
C LYS A 20 2.30 7.61 -13.57
N THR A 21 1.45 8.51 -14.05
CA THR A 21 1.44 9.91 -13.60
C THR A 21 0.96 10.02 -12.16
N TYR A 22 -0.10 9.31 -11.77
CA TYR A 22 -0.60 9.32 -10.39
C TYR A 22 0.42 8.74 -9.40
N ARG A 23 1.08 7.64 -9.75
CA ARG A 23 2.17 7.06 -8.94
C ARG A 23 3.32 8.05 -8.72
N ARG A 24 3.70 8.79 -9.75
CA ARG A 24 4.76 9.80 -9.68
C ARG A 24 4.37 10.96 -8.78
N ARG A 25 3.15 11.47 -8.91
CA ARG A 25 2.61 12.53 -8.04
C ARG A 25 2.48 12.08 -6.60
N ARG A 26 2.03 10.85 -6.37
CA ARG A 26 1.98 10.25 -5.02
C ARG A 26 3.37 10.16 -4.40
N ALA A 27 4.35 9.64 -5.12
CA ALA A 27 5.72 9.54 -4.63
C ALA A 27 6.29 10.93 -4.26
N TRP A 28 6.01 11.93 -5.08
CA TRP A 28 6.37 13.31 -4.77
C TRP A 28 5.67 13.82 -3.50
N LEU A 29 4.37 13.61 -3.35
CA LEU A 29 3.62 14.01 -2.16
C LEU A 29 4.14 13.32 -0.88
N VAL A 30 4.41 12.03 -0.98
CA VAL A 30 4.99 11.25 0.12
C VAL A 30 6.33 11.85 0.54
N ALA A 31 7.24 12.07 -0.41
CA ALA A 31 8.56 12.61 -0.11
C ALA A 31 8.54 14.05 0.41
N SER A 32 7.62 14.88 -0.13
CA SER A 32 7.60 16.32 0.18
C SER A 32 6.76 16.68 1.40
N LEU A 33 5.78 15.86 1.76
CA LEU A 33 4.85 16.17 2.85
C LEU A 33 4.72 15.03 3.85
N CYS A 34 4.30 13.83 3.40
CA CYS A 34 3.89 12.78 4.34
C CYS A 34 5.07 12.29 5.17
N GLN A 35 6.21 12.01 4.54
CA GLN A 35 7.40 11.54 5.24
C GLN A 35 7.98 12.57 6.21
N PRO A 36 8.18 13.85 5.86
CA PRO A 36 8.63 14.87 6.81
C PRO A 36 7.67 15.06 7.98
N VAL A 37 6.35 15.06 7.74
CA VAL A 37 5.36 15.17 8.83
C VAL A 37 5.42 13.96 9.75
N TRP A 38 5.53 12.75 9.21
CA TRP A 38 5.72 11.52 9.98
C TRP A 38 6.96 11.58 10.85
N GLU A 39 8.10 11.97 10.28
CA GLU A 39 9.35 12.10 11.02
C GLU A 39 9.24 13.12 12.15
N TRP A 40 8.56 14.22 11.93
CA TRP A 40 8.32 15.21 12.96
C TRP A 40 7.42 14.68 14.08
N VAL A 41 6.30 14.06 13.74
CA VAL A 41 5.35 13.48 14.71
C VAL A 41 6.03 12.42 15.59
N ILE A 42 6.78 11.49 14.99
CA ILE A 42 7.49 10.45 15.74
C ILE A 42 8.59 11.06 16.62
N SER A 43 9.36 12.02 16.11
CA SER A 43 10.41 12.71 16.89
C SER A 43 9.83 13.42 18.11
N GLU A 44 8.69 14.07 17.95
CA GLU A 44 7.96 14.74 19.04
C GLU A 44 7.42 13.73 20.05
N ALA A 45 6.85 12.61 19.59
CA ALA A 45 6.33 11.57 20.45
C ALA A 45 7.43 10.93 21.31
N VAL A 46 8.61 10.69 20.73
CA VAL A 46 9.78 10.18 21.46
C VAL A 46 10.30 11.23 22.45
N ALA A 47 10.42 12.49 22.03
CA ALA A 47 10.92 13.57 22.89
C ALA A 47 10.02 13.81 24.12
N ARG A 48 8.71 13.63 23.97
CA ARG A 48 7.73 13.74 25.08
C ARG A 48 7.56 12.47 25.91
N GLY A 49 8.24 11.39 25.54
CA GLY A 49 8.12 10.10 26.23
C GLY A 49 6.82 9.33 25.96
N TYR A 50 6.07 9.71 24.91
CA TYR A 50 4.87 8.96 24.47
C TYR A 50 5.23 7.67 23.73
N LEU A 51 6.42 7.62 23.16
CA LEU A 51 6.96 6.45 22.46
C LEU A 51 8.34 6.13 23.03
N ASP A 52 8.51 4.91 23.52
CA ASP A 52 9.82 4.40 23.92
C ASP A 52 10.58 3.89 22.68
N ALA A 53 11.61 4.63 22.29
CA ALA A 53 12.41 4.35 21.09
C ALA A 53 13.91 4.44 21.42
N PRO A 54 14.49 3.40 22.02
CA PRO A 54 15.89 3.41 22.45
C PRO A 54 16.86 3.72 21.31
N GLY A 55 17.70 4.74 21.52
CA GLY A 55 18.72 5.17 20.55
C GLY A 55 18.18 5.99 19.37
N PHE A 56 16.97 6.50 19.47
CA PHE A 56 16.36 7.31 18.40
C PHE A 56 17.16 8.59 18.11
N PHE A 57 17.64 9.30 19.15
CA PHE A 57 18.40 10.54 18.98
C PHE A 57 19.90 10.33 18.86
N ASP A 58 20.42 9.21 19.37
CA ASP A 58 21.86 8.97 19.49
C ASP A 58 22.44 8.18 18.32
N ASN A 59 21.61 7.44 17.58
CA ASN A 59 22.06 6.56 16.53
C ASN A 59 21.23 6.72 15.24
N PRO A 60 21.82 7.26 14.14
CA PRO A 60 21.12 7.49 12.90
C PRO A 60 20.49 6.24 12.26
N LEU A 61 21.12 5.06 12.41
CA LEU A 61 20.57 3.81 11.88
C LEU A 61 19.33 3.35 12.66
N ARG A 62 19.37 3.49 14.01
CA ARG A 62 18.20 3.19 14.85
C ARG A 62 17.07 4.17 14.57
N ARG A 63 17.39 5.46 14.44
CA ARG A 63 16.41 6.47 14.03
C ARG A 63 15.74 6.10 12.71
N ALA A 64 16.51 5.74 11.69
CA ALA A 64 15.97 5.33 10.39
C ALA A 64 15.06 4.09 10.51
N ALA A 65 15.40 3.13 11.36
CA ALA A 65 14.56 1.96 11.62
C ALA A 65 13.23 2.34 12.28
N TRP A 66 13.24 3.23 13.28
CA TRP A 66 12.04 3.73 13.95
C TRP A 66 11.14 4.57 13.03
N LEU A 67 11.73 5.30 12.08
CA LEU A 67 11.01 6.11 11.09
C LEU A 67 10.54 5.30 9.89
N GLY A 68 10.94 4.04 9.78
CA GLY A 68 10.53 3.14 8.69
C GLY A 68 9.01 3.00 8.64
N CYS A 69 8.43 3.35 7.51
CA CYS A 69 7.00 3.19 7.24
C CYS A 69 6.77 2.91 5.76
N SER A 70 5.60 2.40 5.42
CA SER A 70 5.14 2.24 4.05
C SER A 70 3.92 3.12 3.79
N TRP A 71 3.92 3.78 2.63
CA TRP A 71 2.85 4.67 2.22
C TRP A 71 2.00 3.98 1.16
N THR A 72 0.82 3.54 1.56
CA THR A 72 -0.17 2.94 0.67
C THR A 72 -1.20 3.99 0.27
N GLY A 73 -1.55 4.04 -0.99
CA GLY A 73 -2.59 4.94 -1.48
C GLY A 73 -3.70 4.17 -2.16
N SER A 74 -4.73 4.88 -2.62
CA SER A 74 -5.86 4.28 -3.33
C SER A 74 -5.37 3.32 -4.42
N PRO A 75 -5.96 2.14 -4.52
CA PRO A 75 -5.60 1.15 -5.54
C PRO A 75 -5.94 1.64 -6.94
N MET A 76 -5.31 1.04 -7.93
CA MET A 76 -5.73 1.19 -9.32
C MET A 76 -7.06 0.45 -9.50
N GLY A 77 -8.08 1.12 -10.07
CA GLY A 77 -9.35 0.47 -10.35
C GLY A 77 -9.16 -0.78 -11.23
N GLN A 78 -9.93 -1.81 -10.94
CA GLN A 78 -9.90 -3.07 -11.67
C GLN A 78 -10.80 -2.98 -12.90
N LEU A 79 -10.27 -3.33 -14.08
CA LEU A 79 -11.06 -3.40 -15.32
C LEU A 79 -11.64 -4.81 -15.55
N ASP A 80 -10.93 -5.84 -15.11
CA ASP A 80 -11.34 -7.24 -15.20
C ASP A 80 -10.87 -7.96 -13.92
N PRO A 81 -11.69 -7.94 -12.86
CA PRO A 81 -11.31 -8.49 -11.56
C PRO A 81 -10.87 -9.95 -11.61
N LEU A 82 -11.51 -10.76 -12.48
CA LEU A 82 -11.17 -12.18 -12.60
C LEU A 82 -9.78 -12.40 -13.20
N LYS A 83 -9.44 -11.68 -14.26
CA LYS A 83 -8.12 -11.78 -14.90
C LYS A 83 -7.03 -11.22 -13.99
N GLU A 84 -7.32 -10.15 -13.28
CA GLU A 84 -6.37 -9.53 -12.36
C GLU A 84 -6.11 -10.42 -11.14
N ALA A 85 -7.15 -11.05 -10.57
CA ALA A 85 -6.99 -12.02 -9.50
C ALA A 85 -6.16 -13.25 -9.92
N LYS A 86 -6.40 -13.78 -11.14
CA LYS A 86 -5.58 -14.87 -11.70
C LYS A 86 -4.12 -14.44 -11.88
N ALA A 87 -3.88 -13.26 -12.45
CA ALA A 87 -2.54 -12.73 -12.63
C ALA A 87 -1.82 -12.55 -11.29
N ALA A 88 -2.50 -12.02 -10.27
CA ALA A 88 -1.95 -11.86 -8.93
C ALA A 88 -1.56 -13.22 -8.31
N THR A 89 -2.41 -14.24 -8.47
CA THR A 89 -2.12 -15.61 -8.02
C THR A 89 -0.87 -16.17 -8.70
N GLU A 90 -0.76 -16.03 -10.01
CA GLU A 90 0.43 -16.47 -10.77
C GLU A 90 1.70 -15.74 -10.32
N TRP A 91 1.64 -14.43 -10.11
CA TRP A 91 2.79 -13.66 -9.61
C TRP A 91 3.21 -14.10 -8.21
N MET A 92 2.26 -14.40 -7.31
CA MET A 92 2.58 -14.93 -5.98
C MET A 92 3.19 -16.32 -6.05
N ASN A 93 2.66 -17.21 -6.89
CA ASN A 93 3.20 -18.56 -7.10
C ASN A 93 4.64 -18.51 -7.62
N ASN A 94 4.92 -17.61 -8.56
CA ASN A 94 6.26 -17.38 -9.13
C ASN A 94 7.18 -16.54 -8.23
N LYS A 95 6.75 -16.19 -7.00
CA LYS A 95 7.52 -15.37 -6.04
C LYS A 95 7.88 -13.96 -6.56
N ALA A 96 7.17 -13.48 -7.57
CA ALA A 96 7.35 -12.13 -8.12
C ALA A 96 6.75 -11.04 -7.22
N THR A 97 5.78 -11.40 -6.36
CA THR A 97 5.15 -10.49 -5.40
C THR A 97 4.74 -11.24 -4.12
N THR A 98 4.25 -10.51 -3.13
CA THR A 98 3.75 -11.06 -1.86
C THR A 98 2.27 -10.75 -1.68
N LEU A 99 1.58 -11.54 -0.86
CA LEU A 99 0.17 -11.29 -0.53
C LEU A 99 -0.03 -9.90 0.11
N GLN A 100 0.88 -9.49 0.98
CA GLN A 100 0.88 -8.15 1.58
C GLN A 100 0.90 -7.04 0.50
N ARG A 101 1.78 -7.17 -0.49
CA ARG A 101 1.88 -6.19 -1.57
C ARG A 101 0.64 -6.20 -2.47
N VAL A 102 0.12 -7.38 -2.80
CA VAL A 102 -1.13 -7.52 -3.58
C VAL A 102 -2.29 -6.87 -2.84
N THR A 103 -2.45 -7.14 -1.54
CA THR A 103 -3.51 -6.54 -0.71
C THR A 103 -3.39 -5.01 -0.71
N ALA A 104 -2.21 -4.48 -0.47
CA ALA A 104 -1.99 -3.03 -0.46
C ALA A 104 -2.22 -2.38 -1.83
N GLU A 105 -1.75 -2.99 -2.93
CA GLU A 105 -1.85 -2.40 -4.28
C GLU A 105 -3.25 -2.51 -4.90
N TYR A 106 -4.01 -3.58 -4.63
CA TYR A 106 -5.32 -3.82 -5.24
C TYR A 106 -6.51 -3.39 -4.37
N PHE A 107 -6.35 -3.42 -3.05
CA PHE A 107 -7.45 -3.12 -2.12
C PHE A 107 -7.15 -1.92 -1.22
N GLY A 108 -5.89 -1.54 -1.05
CA GLY A 108 -5.49 -0.47 -0.13
C GLY A 108 -5.52 -0.87 1.33
N ASP A 109 -5.67 -2.16 1.63
CA ASP A 109 -5.86 -2.72 2.96
C ASP A 109 -4.55 -3.23 3.57
N ASP A 110 -4.56 -3.42 4.89
CA ASP A 110 -3.50 -4.11 5.62
C ASP A 110 -3.74 -5.64 5.58
N TYR A 111 -2.73 -6.36 5.11
CA TYR A 111 -2.75 -7.81 5.02
C TYR A 111 -2.89 -8.51 6.39
N GLU A 112 -2.25 -7.98 7.44
CA GLU A 112 -2.30 -8.59 8.77
C GLU A 112 -3.68 -8.42 9.40
N ASP A 113 -4.32 -7.27 9.20
CA ASP A 113 -5.68 -7.03 9.66
C ASP A 113 -6.67 -7.94 8.94
N ASN A 114 -6.49 -8.17 7.65
CA ASN A 114 -7.29 -9.15 6.89
C ASN A 114 -7.12 -10.57 7.46
N LEU A 115 -5.90 -10.99 7.79
CA LEU A 115 -5.68 -12.30 8.41
C LEU A 115 -6.33 -12.41 9.80
N ARG A 116 -6.25 -11.38 10.62
CA ARG A 116 -6.90 -11.34 11.94
C ARG A 116 -8.41 -11.46 11.80
N GLN A 117 -8.98 -10.76 10.81
CA GLN A 117 -10.42 -10.81 10.54
C GLN A 117 -10.86 -12.18 10.04
N ILE A 118 -10.14 -12.78 9.09
CA ILE A 118 -10.39 -14.14 8.59
C ILE A 118 -10.36 -15.18 9.73
N ALA A 119 -9.42 -15.07 10.66
CA ALA A 119 -9.32 -15.96 11.81
C ALA A 119 -10.56 -15.83 12.71
N ARG A 120 -11.05 -14.63 12.98
CA ARG A 120 -12.28 -14.38 13.75
C ARG A 120 -13.50 -14.98 13.06
N GLU A 121 -13.64 -14.78 11.76
CA GLU A 121 -14.76 -15.30 10.97
C GLU A 121 -14.77 -16.83 10.97
N ARG A 122 -13.62 -17.47 10.81
CA ARG A 122 -13.51 -18.94 10.89
C ARG A 122 -13.96 -19.48 12.24
N THR A 123 -13.61 -18.81 13.33
CA THR A 123 -14.05 -19.20 14.68
C THR A 123 -15.57 -19.07 14.83
N MET A 124 -16.17 -17.99 14.29
CA MET A 124 -17.62 -17.79 14.34
C MET A 124 -18.40 -18.79 13.49
N ILE A 125 -17.84 -19.23 12.36
CA ILE A 125 -18.48 -20.22 11.47
C ILE A 125 -18.40 -21.63 12.08
N ALA A 126 -17.37 -21.93 12.87
CA ALA A 126 -17.16 -23.23 13.50
C ALA A 126 -17.94 -23.42 14.82
N ALA A 127 -18.54 -22.36 15.34
CA ALA A 127 -19.33 -22.35 16.57
C ALA A 127 -20.82 -22.65 16.29
#